data_f10024e75403d2320ef56ad6fc1eea1f
#
_entry.id   f10024e75403d2320ef56ad6fc1eea1f
#
_cell.length_a   1.000
_cell.length_b   1.000
_cell.length_c   1.000
_cell.angle_alpha   90.00
_cell.angle_beta   90.00
_cell.angle_gamma   90.00
#
_symmetry.space_group_name_H-M   'P 1'
#
loop_
_entity.id
_entity.type
_entity.pdbx_description
1 polymer ?
#
loop_
_entity_poly.entity_id
_entity_poly.type
_entity_poly.pdbx_seq_one_letter_code
_entity_poly.pdbx_strand_id
1 'polypeptide(L)'
;MDLSEAHALLDPAPLALETGYERLASGVLHVACRTELHSCTGEMFEWWFRFRPNTQQYIWWHPADHVSSKWAEAQDGTHIGSIHLVEEHFSGSPAEKLAIQFRHPHEYFDAAAYDDARDRGAISAAVCGRVGMGDAPERTGGGEVLGGRLLHMGRDTPSGMTLRSHFYLGEDMPAQGHSAEEIKAVFSDAFGQALLMHCYNEFTFLSRFLPSLYIAEHRDSVKVRLPW
;
A
#
# COMPACT_ATOMS: atom_id res chain seq x y z
N MET A 1 -10.06 -2.73 13.19
CA MET A 1 -9.16 -3.93 13.24
C MET A 1 -7.78 -3.45 13.62
N ASP A 2 -7.26 -3.89 14.75
CA ASP A 2 -5.88 -3.59 15.15
C ASP A 2 -4.86 -4.26 14.22
N LEU A 3 -3.64 -3.72 14.15
CA LEU A 3 -2.58 -4.31 13.33
C LEU A 3 -2.26 -5.75 13.74
N SER A 4 -2.36 -6.09 15.01
CA SER A 4 -2.19 -7.46 15.53
C SER A 4 -3.23 -8.46 15.01
N GLU A 5 -4.36 -7.97 14.50
CA GLU A 5 -5.43 -8.76 13.90
C GLU A 5 -5.32 -8.83 12.37
N ALA A 6 -4.27 -8.23 11.77
CA ALA A 6 -4.09 -8.14 10.31
C ALA A 6 -4.04 -9.52 9.62
N HIS A 7 -3.78 -10.62 10.37
CA HIS A 7 -3.86 -11.98 9.85
C HIS A 7 -5.20 -12.31 9.18
N ALA A 8 -6.29 -11.62 9.55
CA ALA A 8 -7.58 -11.75 8.87
C ALA A 8 -7.54 -11.36 7.38
N LEU A 9 -6.55 -10.56 6.94
CA LEU A 9 -6.34 -10.21 5.54
C LEU A 9 -5.92 -11.40 4.67
N LEU A 10 -5.38 -12.46 5.28
CA LEU A 10 -5.01 -13.69 4.59
C LEU A 10 -6.22 -14.55 4.18
N ASP A 11 -7.40 -14.24 4.72
CA ASP A 11 -8.65 -14.95 4.41
C ASP A 11 -9.49 -14.17 3.38
N PRO A 12 -10.10 -14.87 2.38
CA PRO A 12 -11.05 -14.27 1.45
C PRO A 12 -12.36 -13.77 2.08
N ALA A 13 -12.71 -14.24 3.27
CA ALA A 13 -13.96 -13.85 3.92
C ALA A 13 -14.08 -12.33 4.07
N PRO A 14 -15.31 -11.77 4.02
CA PRO A 14 -15.53 -10.35 4.25
C PRO A 14 -15.05 -9.92 5.64
N LEU A 15 -14.37 -8.78 5.69
CA LEU A 15 -13.97 -8.13 6.95
C LEU A 15 -15.09 -7.24 7.47
N ALA A 16 -15.08 -6.95 8.77
CA ALA A 16 -16.03 -6.03 9.38
C ALA A 16 -15.92 -4.61 8.77
N LEU A 17 -14.70 -4.20 8.37
CA LEU A 17 -14.44 -2.95 7.66
C LEU A 17 -13.67 -3.25 6.37
N GLU A 18 -14.37 -3.23 5.23
CA GLU A 18 -13.76 -3.36 3.90
C GLU A 18 -13.39 -2.01 3.29
N THR A 19 -14.18 -0.96 3.59
CA THR A 19 -13.97 0.40 3.09
C THR A 19 -14.48 1.41 4.09
N GLY A 20 -13.61 2.29 4.55
CA GLY A 20 -13.90 3.29 5.56
C GLY A 20 -12.70 3.55 6.46
N TYR A 21 -12.96 4.17 7.60
CA TYR A 21 -11.95 4.38 8.61
C TYR A 21 -12.54 4.25 10.01
N GLU A 22 -11.71 3.91 10.96
CA GLU A 22 -12.07 3.81 12.39
C GLU A 22 -10.91 4.27 13.27
N ARG A 23 -11.25 4.79 14.44
CA ARG A 23 -10.29 5.18 15.48
C ARG A 23 -10.15 4.03 16.47
N LEU A 24 -8.93 3.48 16.55
CA LEU A 24 -8.64 2.46 17.53
C LEU A 24 -8.52 3.02 18.94
N ALA A 25 -8.63 2.18 19.96
CA ALA A 25 -8.53 2.60 21.35
C ALA A 25 -7.18 3.24 21.70
N SER A 26 -6.12 2.86 20.99
CA SER A 26 -4.79 3.46 21.09
C SER A 26 -4.68 4.89 20.55
N GLY A 27 -5.70 5.36 19.81
CA GLY A 27 -5.65 6.62 19.07
C GLY A 27 -5.20 6.46 17.61
N VAL A 28 -4.65 5.33 17.24
CA VAL A 28 -4.25 5.02 15.84
C VAL A 28 -5.48 5.12 14.93
N LEU A 29 -5.30 5.75 13.76
CA LEU A 29 -6.35 5.82 12.75
C LEU A 29 -6.15 4.70 11.74
N HIS A 30 -7.05 3.71 11.76
CA HIS A 30 -7.11 2.65 10.79
C HIS A 30 -7.99 3.06 9.60
N VAL A 31 -7.44 3.00 8.40
CA VAL A 31 -8.14 3.27 7.13
C VAL A 31 -8.10 2.00 6.29
N ALA A 32 -9.25 1.54 5.82
CA ALA A 32 -9.40 0.39 4.93
C ALA A 32 -10.01 0.84 3.60
N CYS A 33 -9.47 0.33 2.50
CA CYS A 33 -9.98 0.60 1.17
C CYS A 33 -9.96 -0.69 0.34
N ARG A 34 -11.14 -1.12 -0.12
CA ARG A 34 -11.25 -2.21 -1.09
C ARG A 34 -11.44 -1.63 -2.48
N THR A 35 -10.57 -2.02 -3.42
CA THR A 35 -10.59 -1.58 -4.81
C THR A 35 -10.57 -2.78 -5.75
N GLU A 36 -11.41 -2.75 -6.80
CA GLU A 36 -11.39 -3.75 -7.85
C GLU A 36 -10.50 -3.27 -9.00
N LEU A 37 -9.36 -3.95 -9.22
CA LEU A 37 -8.42 -3.64 -10.29
C LEU A 37 -8.73 -4.53 -11.50
N HIS A 38 -9.59 -4.04 -12.38
CA HIS A 38 -10.02 -4.78 -13.58
C HIS A 38 -8.84 -5.12 -14.50
N SER A 39 -8.81 -6.36 -14.97
CA SER A 39 -7.76 -6.90 -15.87
C SER A 39 -6.34 -6.93 -15.28
N CYS A 40 -6.14 -6.54 -14.03
CA CYS A 40 -4.88 -6.68 -13.33
C CYS A 40 -4.74 -8.06 -12.68
N THR A 41 -3.51 -8.50 -12.47
CA THR A 41 -3.17 -9.67 -11.65
C THR A 41 -2.26 -9.25 -10.51
N GLY A 42 -2.15 -10.10 -9.47
CA GLY A 42 -1.22 -9.88 -8.38
C GLY A 42 0.23 -9.75 -8.84
N GLU A 43 0.61 -10.53 -9.88
CA GLU A 43 1.94 -10.42 -10.49
C GLU A 43 2.18 -9.02 -11.10
N MET A 44 1.23 -8.47 -11.84
CA MET A 44 1.32 -7.12 -12.40
C MET A 44 1.42 -6.07 -11.29
N PHE A 45 0.66 -6.25 -10.21
CA PHE A 45 0.65 -5.33 -9.08
C PHE A 45 1.99 -5.32 -8.34
N GLU A 46 2.53 -6.48 -7.97
CA GLU A 46 3.85 -6.56 -7.33
C GLU A 46 4.97 -6.09 -8.28
N TRP A 47 4.84 -6.37 -9.59
CA TRP A 47 5.79 -5.88 -10.58
C TRP A 47 5.84 -4.36 -10.62
N TRP A 48 4.74 -3.64 -10.50
CA TRP A 48 4.69 -2.18 -10.48
C TRP A 48 5.66 -1.59 -9.45
N PHE A 49 5.71 -2.14 -8.26
CA PHE A 49 6.62 -1.70 -7.20
C PHE A 49 8.08 -2.13 -7.47
N ARG A 50 8.31 -3.29 -8.08
CA ARG A 50 9.64 -3.72 -8.53
C ARG A 50 10.15 -2.90 -9.70
N PHE A 51 9.28 -2.48 -10.60
CA PHE A 51 9.56 -1.62 -11.74
C PHE A 51 10.02 -0.23 -11.29
N ARG A 52 9.60 0.21 -10.14
CA ARG A 52 10.00 1.49 -9.52
C ARG A 52 9.67 2.68 -10.43
N PRO A 53 8.38 3.05 -10.56
CA PRO A 53 7.94 4.11 -11.44
C PRO A 53 8.67 5.42 -11.15
N ASN A 54 9.06 6.13 -12.21
CA ASN A 54 9.60 7.48 -12.10
C ASN A 54 8.48 8.49 -11.82
N THR A 55 8.84 9.77 -11.59
CA THR A 55 7.86 10.83 -11.29
C THR A 55 6.75 10.91 -12.32
N GLN A 56 7.04 10.81 -13.62
CA GLN A 56 5.99 10.90 -14.65
C GLN A 56 5.02 9.72 -14.56
N GLN A 57 5.52 8.50 -14.37
CA GLN A 57 4.70 7.30 -14.22
C GLN A 57 3.92 7.32 -12.88
N TYR A 58 4.52 7.90 -11.85
CA TYR A 58 3.87 8.11 -10.57
C TYR A 58 2.68 9.08 -10.68
N ILE A 59 2.82 10.17 -11.45
CA ILE A 59 1.72 11.09 -11.77
C ILE A 59 0.61 10.38 -12.56
N TRP A 60 0.94 9.44 -13.46
CA TRP A 60 -0.11 8.65 -14.14
C TRP A 60 -0.94 7.82 -13.16
N TRP A 61 -0.30 7.35 -12.09
CA TRP A 61 -0.97 6.56 -11.06
C TRP A 61 -2.02 7.37 -10.29
N HIS A 62 -1.75 8.64 -9.96
CA HIS A 62 -2.75 9.57 -9.41
C HIS A 62 -2.56 10.99 -9.95
N PRO A 63 -3.19 11.33 -11.09
CA PRO A 63 -2.91 12.61 -11.77
C PRO A 63 -3.25 13.86 -10.96
N ALA A 64 -4.15 13.77 -9.97
CA ALA A 64 -4.56 14.91 -9.16
C ALA A 64 -3.69 15.11 -7.91
N ASP A 65 -3.20 14.02 -7.32
CA ASP A 65 -2.59 14.08 -5.99
C ASP A 65 -1.08 13.77 -6.01
N HIS A 66 -0.57 12.95 -6.93
CA HIS A 66 0.84 12.60 -6.98
C HIS A 66 1.68 13.72 -7.62
N VAL A 67 2.75 14.15 -6.95
CA VAL A 67 3.61 15.26 -7.36
C VAL A 67 4.99 14.78 -7.79
N SER A 68 5.68 14.01 -6.95
CA SER A 68 7.02 13.54 -7.23
C SER A 68 7.30 12.16 -6.64
N SER A 69 8.23 11.44 -7.27
CA SER A 69 8.66 10.09 -6.88
C SER A 69 10.16 9.95 -7.00
N LYS A 70 10.80 9.44 -5.95
CA LYS A 70 12.22 9.11 -5.93
C LYS A 70 12.42 7.83 -5.12
N TRP A 71 13.29 6.96 -5.60
CA TRP A 71 13.64 5.72 -4.91
C TRP A 71 14.99 5.85 -4.23
N ALA A 72 15.06 5.53 -2.95
CA ALA A 72 16.26 5.44 -2.15
C ALA A 72 16.43 4.01 -1.61
N GLU A 73 17.66 3.64 -1.26
CA GLU A 73 17.99 2.31 -0.76
C GLU A 73 17.44 1.18 -1.65
N ALA A 74 17.41 1.44 -2.96
CA ALA A 74 16.80 0.55 -3.93
C ALA A 74 17.51 -0.81 -3.99
N GLN A 75 16.73 -1.90 -3.99
CA GLN A 75 17.21 -3.26 -4.09
C GLN A 75 16.94 -3.82 -5.49
N ASP A 76 17.92 -4.51 -6.08
CA ASP A 76 17.74 -5.11 -7.41
C ASP A 76 16.73 -6.26 -7.38
N GLY A 77 15.80 -6.24 -8.34
CA GLY A 77 14.81 -7.31 -8.51
C GLY A 77 13.67 -7.35 -7.49
N THR A 78 13.67 -6.47 -6.49
CA THR A 78 12.63 -6.42 -5.47
C THR A 78 12.34 -4.99 -5.04
N HIS A 79 11.12 -4.73 -4.52
CA HIS A 79 10.82 -3.50 -3.80
C HIS A 79 11.15 -3.62 -2.30
N ILE A 80 11.23 -4.83 -1.76
CA ILE A 80 11.47 -5.07 -0.32
C ILE A 80 12.83 -4.51 0.08
N GLY A 81 12.85 -3.73 1.17
CA GLY A 81 14.03 -3.01 1.66
C GLY A 81 14.27 -1.66 0.99
N SER A 82 13.62 -1.38 -0.16
CA SER A 82 13.70 -0.07 -0.82
C SER A 82 12.86 0.97 -0.09
N ILE A 83 13.23 2.25 -0.25
CA ILE A 83 12.45 3.38 0.24
C ILE A 83 11.93 4.19 -0.95
N HIS A 84 10.62 4.36 -1.02
CA HIS A 84 9.94 5.24 -1.96
C HIS A 84 9.70 6.59 -1.28
N LEU A 85 10.42 7.60 -1.72
CA LEU A 85 10.22 8.99 -1.29
C LEU A 85 9.24 9.64 -2.25
N VAL A 86 8.10 10.07 -1.75
CA VAL A 86 7.01 10.63 -2.53
C VAL A 86 6.56 11.97 -1.99
N GLU A 87 5.95 12.76 -2.85
CA GLU A 87 5.26 13.98 -2.50
C GLU A 87 3.84 13.90 -3.06
N GLU A 88 2.85 14.06 -2.21
CA GLU A 88 1.44 13.80 -2.51
C GLU A 88 0.51 14.84 -1.87
N HIS A 89 -0.57 15.17 -2.56
CA HIS A 89 -1.72 15.82 -1.98
C HIS A 89 -2.71 14.79 -1.44
N PHE A 90 -3.50 15.18 -0.46
CA PHE A 90 -4.65 14.39 0.00
C PHE A 90 -5.91 15.24 -0.15
N SER A 91 -6.67 15.01 -1.24
CA SER A 91 -7.93 15.71 -1.53
C SER A 91 -7.79 17.24 -1.50
N GLY A 92 -6.75 17.78 -2.15
CA GLY A 92 -6.52 19.21 -2.26
C GLY A 92 -5.84 19.88 -1.06
N SER A 93 -5.37 19.10 -0.07
CA SER A 93 -4.47 19.62 0.97
C SER A 93 -3.13 20.08 0.38
N PRO A 94 -2.29 20.83 1.10
CA PRO A 94 -0.90 21.01 0.73
C PRO A 94 -0.21 19.66 0.51
N ALA A 95 0.77 19.63 -0.40
CA ALA A 95 1.52 18.41 -0.65
C ALA A 95 2.36 18.03 0.57
N GLU A 96 2.31 16.75 0.93
CA GLU A 96 3.07 16.16 2.02
C GLU A 96 4.15 15.25 1.46
N LYS A 97 5.31 15.24 2.07
CA LYS A 97 6.40 14.32 1.74
C LYS A 97 6.34 13.11 2.63
N LEU A 98 6.41 11.94 2.02
CA LEU A 98 6.39 10.65 2.70
C LEU A 98 7.58 9.81 2.30
N ALA A 99 8.04 8.99 3.23
CA ALA A 99 9.02 7.93 3.01
C ALA A 99 8.37 6.58 3.29
N ILE A 100 8.18 5.78 2.25
CA ILE A 100 7.56 4.44 2.33
C ILE A 100 8.69 3.41 2.26
N GLN A 101 9.03 2.80 3.40
CA GLN A 101 9.98 1.70 3.46
C GLN A 101 9.26 0.39 3.27
N PHE A 102 9.47 -0.26 2.14
CA PHE A 102 8.85 -1.56 1.87
C PHE A 102 9.48 -2.67 2.72
N ARG A 103 8.61 -3.48 3.31
CA ARG A 103 8.99 -4.55 4.24
C ARG A 103 8.45 -5.89 3.77
N HIS A 104 9.13 -6.95 4.18
CA HIS A 104 8.64 -8.30 3.87
C HIS A 104 7.30 -8.54 4.60
N PRO A 105 6.30 -9.17 3.95
CA PRO A 105 5.02 -9.47 4.58
C PRO A 105 5.13 -10.25 5.90
N HIS A 106 6.15 -11.08 6.07
CA HIS A 106 6.43 -11.81 7.33
C HIS A 106 6.72 -10.88 8.53
N GLU A 107 6.89 -9.57 8.33
CA GLU A 107 6.93 -8.62 9.46
C GLU A 107 5.53 -8.42 10.08
N TYR A 108 4.47 -8.68 9.32
CA TYR A 108 3.07 -8.41 9.68
C TYR A 108 2.24 -9.67 9.84
N PHE A 109 2.68 -10.79 9.26
CA PHE A 109 1.96 -12.05 9.22
C PHE A 109 2.86 -13.18 9.70
N ASP A 110 2.26 -14.18 10.35
CA ASP A 110 2.95 -15.46 10.56
C ASP A 110 3.41 -16.02 9.21
N ALA A 111 4.69 -16.38 9.12
CA ALA A 111 5.31 -16.77 7.85
C ALA A 111 4.60 -17.99 7.23
N ALA A 112 4.32 -19.03 8.03
CA ALA A 112 3.70 -20.26 7.53
C ALA A 112 2.25 -20.00 7.07
N ALA A 113 1.50 -19.17 7.80
CA ALA A 113 0.13 -18.80 7.43
C ALA A 113 0.10 -17.95 6.15
N TYR A 114 1.06 -17.03 5.98
CA TYR A 114 1.19 -16.23 4.79
C TYR A 114 1.55 -17.07 3.56
N ASP A 115 2.55 -17.95 3.70
CA ASP A 115 3.00 -18.83 2.61
C ASP A 115 1.87 -19.79 2.18
N ASP A 116 1.14 -20.38 3.12
CA ASP A 116 -0.06 -21.19 2.83
C ASP A 116 -1.13 -20.38 2.08
N ALA A 117 -1.40 -19.15 2.50
CA ALA A 117 -2.37 -18.28 1.82
C ALA A 117 -1.96 -17.96 0.37
N ARG A 118 -0.66 -17.79 0.12
CA ARG A 118 -0.09 -17.63 -1.23
C ARG A 118 -0.25 -18.91 -2.05
N ASP A 119 0.14 -20.05 -1.52
CA ASP A 119 0.12 -21.35 -2.22
C ASP A 119 -1.29 -21.78 -2.63
N ARG A 120 -2.30 -21.55 -1.79
CA ARG A 120 -3.70 -21.85 -2.12
C ARG A 120 -4.42 -20.72 -2.92
N GLY A 121 -3.70 -19.64 -3.29
CA GLY A 121 -4.23 -18.54 -4.08
C GLY A 121 -5.22 -17.64 -3.32
N ALA A 122 -5.26 -17.69 -2.00
CA ALA A 122 -6.04 -16.76 -1.19
C ALA A 122 -5.45 -15.34 -1.25
N ILE A 123 -4.15 -15.24 -1.46
CA ILE A 123 -3.39 -14.01 -1.72
C ILE A 123 -2.59 -14.20 -3.00
N SER A 124 -2.70 -13.28 -3.96
CA SER A 124 -1.90 -13.25 -5.18
C SER A 124 -0.84 -12.14 -5.19
N ALA A 125 -1.00 -11.14 -4.33
CA ALA A 125 -0.04 -10.05 -4.17
C ALA A 125 -0.01 -9.53 -2.74
N ALA A 126 1.18 -9.09 -2.30
CA ALA A 126 1.34 -8.38 -1.04
C ALA A 126 2.43 -7.29 -1.18
N VAL A 127 2.06 -6.07 -0.86
CA VAL A 127 2.99 -4.94 -0.76
C VAL A 127 2.78 -4.29 0.59
N CYS A 128 3.76 -4.46 1.47
CA CYS A 128 3.68 -4.02 2.86
C CYS A 128 4.81 -3.03 3.16
N GLY A 129 4.56 -2.11 4.07
CA GLY A 129 5.58 -1.13 4.40
C GLY A 129 5.31 -0.32 5.66
N ARG A 130 6.32 0.45 6.03
CA ARG A 130 6.30 1.47 7.05
C ARG A 130 6.28 2.83 6.39
N VAL A 131 5.51 3.75 6.92
CA VAL A 131 5.34 5.09 6.34
C VAL A 131 5.74 6.14 7.36
N GLY A 132 6.76 6.92 7.03
CA GLY A 132 7.20 8.07 7.81
C GLY A 132 6.99 9.38 7.08
N MET A 133 7.01 10.48 7.80
CA MET A 133 6.86 11.84 7.27
C MET A 133 8.21 12.40 6.82
N GLY A 134 8.19 13.16 5.71
CA GLY A 134 9.36 13.87 5.19
C GLY A 134 10.36 13.00 4.41
N ASP A 135 11.37 13.66 3.82
CA ASP A 135 12.44 13.00 3.05
C ASP A 135 13.46 12.26 3.95
N ALA A 136 13.50 12.58 5.23
CA ALA A 136 14.38 11.98 6.23
C ALA A 136 13.58 11.60 7.48
N PRO A 137 12.75 10.54 7.38
CA PRO A 137 11.87 10.13 8.47
C PRO A 137 12.68 9.65 9.68
N GLU A 138 12.09 9.72 10.85
CA GLU A 138 12.62 9.09 12.05
C GLU A 138 12.74 7.58 11.85
N ARG A 139 13.78 7.00 12.46
CA ARG A 139 14.06 5.57 12.36
C ARG A 139 14.36 4.97 13.72
N THR A 140 14.13 3.67 13.85
CA THR A 140 14.63 2.87 14.97
C THR A 140 16.17 2.74 14.90
N GLY A 141 16.78 2.24 15.97
CA GLY A 141 18.20 1.87 15.96
C GLY A 141 18.55 0.75 14.97
N GLY A 142 17.56 -0.01 14.49
CA GLY A 142 17.69 -1.03 13.45
C GLY A 142 17.49 -0.49 12.02
N GLY A 143 17.15 0.80 11.86
CA GLY A 143 16.96 1.46 10.56
C GLY A 143 15.54 1.42 10.01
N GLU A 144 14.57 0.86 10.74
CA GLU A 144 13.17 0.84 10.32
C GLU A 144 12.56 2.24 10.46
N VAL A 145 11.84 2.67 9.42
CA VAL A 145 11.08 3.92 9.43
C VAL A 145 9.99 3.88 10.50
N LEU A 146 9.93 4.93 11.33
CA LEU A 146 8.89 5.12 12.35
C LEU A 146 7.72 5.93 11.77
N GLY A 147 6.50 5.59 12.21
CA GLY A 147 5.27 6.28 11.81
C GLY A 147 4.09 5.32 11.66
N GLY A 148 3.57 5.22 10.45
CA GLY A 148 2.44 4.35 10.13
C GLY A 148 2.83 3.02 9.49
N ARG A 149 1.79 2.24 9.15
CA ARG A 149 1.90 0.99 8.36
C ARG A 149 0.98 1.07 7.16
N LEU A 150 1.40 0.43 6.07
CA LEU A 150 0.54 0.13 4.94
C LEU A 150 0.62 -1.37 4.62
N LEU A 151 -0.54 -1.97 4.35
CA LEU A 151 -0.68 -3.35 3.93
C LEU A 151 -1.60 -3.38 2.69
N HIS A 152 -1.05 -3.68 1.54
CA HIS A 152 -1.80 -3.90 0.29
C HIS A 152 -1.83 -5.39 0.00
N MET A 153 -3.00 -6.00 0.12
CA MET A 153 -3.21 -7.43 -0.06
C MET A 153 -4.12 -7.68 -1.26
N GLY A 154 -3.56 -8.27 -2.32
CA GLY A 154 -4.26 -8.54 -3.56
C GLY A 154 -4.72 -9.99 -3.66
N ARG A 155 -5.87 -10.20 -4.31
CA ARG A 155 -6.36 -11.51 -4.69
C ARG A 155 -6.87 -11.49 -6.12
N ASP A 156 -6.37 -12.42 -6.94
CA ASP A 156 -6.83 -12.58 -8.31
C ASP A 156 -8.28 -13.08 -8.36
N THR A 157 -9.01 -12.55 -9.31
CA THR A 157 -10.39 -12.89 -9.63
C THR A 157 -10.51 -13.16 -11.12
N PRO A 158 -11.61 -13.77 -11.60
CA PRO A 158 -11.82 -13.98 -13.05
C PRO A 158 -11.80 -12.71 -13.90
N SER A 159 -12.06 -11.54 -13.30
CA SER A 159 -12.11 -10.25 -14.01
C SER A 159 -10.94 -9.31 -13.72
N GLY A 160 -10.01 -9.72 -12.86
CA GLY A 160 -8.89 -8.89 -12.44
C GLY A 160 -8.39 -9.25 -11.06
N MET A 161 -8.22 -8.27 -10.19
CA MET A 161 -7.74 -8.45 -8.82
C MET A 161 -8.56 -7.58 -7.86
N THR A 162 -8.99 -8.16 -6.74
CA THR A 162 -9.49 -7.39 -5.59
C THR A 162 -8.30 -7.00 -4.72
N LEU A 163 -8.14 -5.72 -4.43
CA LEU A 163 -7.12 -5.18 -3.54
C LEU A 163 -7.76 -4.72 -2.24
N ARG A 164 -7.24 -5.16 -1.11
CA ARG A 164 -7.51 -4.65 0.23
C ARG A 164 -6.31 -3.84 0.70
N SER A 165 -6.47 -2.55 0.85
CA SER A 165 -5.44 -1.63 1.34
C SER A 165 -5.78 -1.22 2.76
N HIS A 166 -4.89 -1.44 3.70
CA HIS A 166 -5.06 -1.07 5.10
C HIS A 166 -3.91 -0.18 5.54
N PHE A 167 -4.25 0.94 6.17
CA PHE A 167 -3.31 1.91 6.70
C PHE A 167 -3.53 2.06 8.19
N TYR A 168 -2.45 2.11 8.96
CA TYR A 168 -2.44 2.33 10.40
C TYR A 168 -1.63 3.58 10.68
N LEU A 169 -2.30 4.72 10.79
CA LEU A 169 -1.66 6.03 10.93
C LEU A 169 -1.32 6.30 12.38
N GLY A 170 -0.04 6.60 12.63
CA GLY A 170 0.47 6.84 13.97
C GLY A 170 0.74 5.55 14.77
N GLU A 171 0.94 4.41 14.11
CA GLU A 171 1.10 3.09 14.74
C GLU A 171 2.24 3.04 15.76
N ASP A 172 3.35 3.74 15.53
CA ASP A 172 4.48 3.76 16.46
C ASP A 172 4.33 4.77 17.61
N MET A 173 3.39 5.72 17.50
CA MET A 173 3.24 6.81 18.46
C MET A 173 2.89 6.36 19.89
N PRO A 174 2.02 5.36 20.11
CA PRO A 174 1.77 4.85 21.47
C PRO A 174 3.03 4.33 22.15
N ALA A 175 3.88 3.61 21.41
CA ALA A 175 5.16 3.10 21.92
C ALA A 175 6.18 4.22 22.21
N GLN A 176 6.02 5.37 21.56
CA GLN A 176 6.82 6.60 21.81
C GLN A 176 6.25 7.44 22.98
N GLY A 177 5.16 7.00 23.61
CA GLY A 177 4.55 7.65 24.77
C GLY A 177 3.48 8.68 24.46
N HIS A 178 3.04 8.78 23.20
CA HIS A 178 1.93 9.67 22.84
C HIS A 178 0.58 9.12 23.30
N SER A 179 -0.27 9.99 23.80
CA SER A 179 -1.64 9.69 24.15
C SER A 179 -2.54 9.55 22.91
N ALA A 180 -3.68 8.89 23.07
CA ALA A 180 -4.66 8.76 21.99
C ALA A 180 -5.16 10.12 21.46
N GLU A 181 -5.26 11.13 22.34
CA GLU A 181 -5.68 12.48 21.93
C GLU A 181 -4.60 13.19 21.10
N GLU A 182 -3.32 13.01 21.42
CA GLU A 182 -2.21 13.56 20.63
C GLU A 182 -2.16 12.91 19.24
N ILE A 183 -2.34 11.60 19.17
CA ILE A 183 -2.38 10.87 17.87
C ILE A 183 -3.56 11.35 17.03
N LYS A 184 -4.75 11.53 17.65
CA LYS A 184 -5.93 12.06 16.98
C LYS A 184 -5.75 13.50 16.50
N ALA A 185 -4.99 14.31 17.22
CA ALA A 185 -4.68 15.67 16.79
C ALA A 185 -3.78 15.72 15.54
N VAL A 186 -2.86 14.75 15.41
CA VAL A 186 -2.00 14.60 14.21
C VAL A 186 -2.76 14.00 13.05
N PHE A 187 -3.45 12.88 13.28
CA PHE A 187 -4.20 12.15 12.25
C PHE A 187 -5.70 12.29 12.48
N SER A 188 -6.29 13.37 11.95
CA SER A 188 -7.73 13.63 12.10
C SER A 188 -8.58 12.64 11.28
N ASP A 189 -9.86 12.52 11.63
CA ASP A 189 -10.82 11.71 10.86
C ASP A 189 -11.02 12.26 9.44
N ALA A 190 -10.89 13.59 9.26
CA ALA A 190 -10.89 14.22 7.94
C ALA A 190 -9.71 13.77 7.08
N PHE A 191 -8.50 13.58 7.67
CA PHE A 191 -7.37 13.02 6.99
C PHE A 191 -7.62 11.54 6.60
N GLY A 192 -8.26 10.76 7.47
CA GLY A 192 -8.65 9.38 7.16
C GLY A 192 -9.59 9.29 5.95
N GLN A 193 -10.56 10.21 5.87
CA GLN A 193 -11.45 10.31 4.70
C GLN A 193 -10.68 10.70 3.43
N ALA A 194 -9.76 11.65 3.53
CA ALA A 194 -8.94 12.09 2.40
C ALA A 194 -8.03 10.96 1.89
N LEU A 195 -7.36 10.23 2.78
CA LEU A 195 -6.54 9.07 2.45
C LEU A 195 -7.37 7.94 1.81
N LEU A 196 -8.57 7.68 2.33
CA LEU A 196 -9.48 6.70 1.73
C LEU A 196 -9.80 7.03 0.27
N MET A 197 -10.16 8.29 -0.01
CA MET A 197 -10.45 8.76 -1.37
C MET A 197 -9.22 8.72 -2.26
N HIS A 198 -8.07 9.13 -1.74
CA HIS A 198 -6.77 9.04 -2.42
C HIS A 198 -6.48 7.60 -2.84
N CYS A 199 -6.49 6.67 -1.89
CA CYS A 199 -6.22 5.25 -2.12
C CYS A 199 -7.19 4.63 -3.16
N TYR A 200 -8.49 4.92 -3.05
CA TYR A 200 -9.46 4.42 -4.02
C TYR A 200 -9.17 4.93 -5.44
N ASN A 201 -8.86 6.20 -5.57
CA ASN A 201 -8.58 6.84 -6.86
C ASN A 201 -7.27 6.32 -7.46
N GLU A 202 -6.19 6.27 -6.69
CA GLU A 202 -4.88 5.83 -7.19
C GLU A 202 -4.94 4.42 -7.79
N PHE A 203 -5.54 3.45 -7.10
CA PHE A 203 -5.63 2.09 -7.60
C PHE A 203 -6.67 1.94 -8.73
N THR A 204 -7.70 2.76 -8.75
CA THR A 204 -8.61 2.85 -9.90
C THR A 204 -7.88 3.37 -11.14
N PHE A 205 -7.06 4.41 -11.01
CA PHE A 205 -6.25 4.91 -12.13
C PHE A 205 -5.17 3.91 -12.56
N LEU A 206 -4.47 3.29 -11.59
CA LEU A 206 -3.46 2.27 -11.88
C LEU A 206 -4.05 1.14 -12.74
N SER A 207 -5.23 0.65 -12.41
CA SER A 207 -5.88 -0.44 -13.14
C SER A 207 -6.13 -0.14 -14.61
N ARG A 208 -6.24 1.14 -14.99
CA ARG A 208 -6.52 1.55 -16.37
C ARG A 208 -5.33 1.40 -17.32
N PHE A 209 -4.11 1.41 -16.82
CA PHE A 209 -2.92 1.35 -17.66
C PHE A 209 -1.94 0.22 -17.31
N LEU A 210 -1.97 -0.28 -16.06
CA LEU A 210 -1.02 -1.29 -15.57
C LEU A 210 -0.95 -2.53 -16.47
N PRO A 211 -2.06 -3.15 -16.92
CA PRO A 211 -2.00 -4.32 -17.79
C PRO A 211 -1.28 -4.04 -19.12
N SER A 212 -1.58 -2.89 -19.74
CA SER A 212 -0.95 -2.51 -21.02
C SER A 212 0.53 -2.19 -20.85
N LEU A 213 0.90 -1.51 -19.78
CA LEU A 213 2.29 -1.20 -19.47
C LEU A 213 3.07 -2.50 -19.18
N TYR A 214 2.51 -3.40 -18.37
CA TYR A 214 3.13 -4.67 -18.05
C TYR A 214 3.41 -5.50 -19.32
N ILE A 215 2.43 -5.61 -20.22
CA ILE A 215 2.59 -6.32 -21.49
C ILE A 215 3.68 -5.65 -22.36
N ALA A 216 3.70 -4.32 -22.43
CA ALA A 216 4.70 -3.59 -23.22
C ALA A 216 6.13 -3.83 -22.70
N GLU A 217 6.33 -3.84 -21.38
CA GLU A 217 7.63 -4.09 -20.75
C GLU A 217 8.06 -5.57 -20.83
N HIS A 218 7.11 -6.49 -20.98
CA HIS A 218 7.34 -7.94 -21.05
C HIS A 218 7.04 -8.53 -22.45
N ARG A 219 7.00 -7.70 -23.51
CA ARG A 219 6.59 -8.12 -24.87
C ARG A 219 7.32 -9.35 -25.42
N ASP A 220 8.55 -9.60 -24.98
CA ASP A 220 9.35 -10.73 -25.44
C ASP A 220 9.04 -12.02 -24.64
N SER A 221 8.40 -11.94 -23.49
CA SER A 221 8.08 -13.07 -22.59
C SER A 221 6.59 -13.34 -22.47
N VAL A 222 5.73 -12.33 -22.56
CA VAL A 222 4.28 -12.47 -22.44
C VAL A 222 3.68 -12.87 -23.80
N LYS A 223 3.15 -14.10 -23.88
CA LYS A 223 2.32 -14.50 -25.03
C LYS A 223 0.93 -13.91 -24.89
N VAL A 224 0.66 -12.82 -25.59
CA VAL A 224 -0.70 -12.27 -25.70
C VAL A 224 -1.55 -13.29 -26.46
N ARG A 225 -2.57 -13.85 -25.82
CA ARG A 225 -3.59 -14.64 -26.52
C ARG A 225 -4.47 -13.68 -27.30
N LEU A 226 -4.39 -13.75 -28.61
CA LEU A 226 -5.32 -13.00 -29.43
C LEU A 226 -6.75 -13.56 -29.23
N PRO A 227 -7.77 -12.71 -29.19
CA PRO A 227 -9.14 -13.13 -28.94
C PRO A 227 -9.79 -13.85 -30.14
N TRP A 228 -9.08 -14.03 -31.25
CA TRP A 228 -9.50 -14.72 -32.46
C TRP A 228 -8.44 -15.70 -32.95
#